data_efa69e2155ba9c9a19f9253d837262a0
#
_entry.id   efa69e2155ba9c9a19f9253d837262a0
#
_cell.length_a   1.000
_cell.length_b   1.000
_cell.length_c   1.000
_cell.angle_alpha   90.00
_cell.angle_beta   90.00
_cell.angle_gamma   90.00
#
_symmetry.space_group_name_H-M   'P 1'
#
loop_
_entity.id
_entity.type
_entity.pdbx_description
1 polymer ?
#
loop_
_entity_poly.entity_id
_entity_poly.type
_entity_poly.pdbx_seq_one_letter_code
_entity_poly.pdbx_strand_id
1 'polypeptide(L)'
;MNGHNPYGVLRGEKYSLHEGGNKVPFICVWPSGIRHPFVQKQPFTYLDMLATLPSLVGKPIVAAQCNDSKDGSKLFFDENAPSYREYIVTQNNGGDISIRMGRWKYLPATKHRNAELYDLDNDPSELHNVMYAYPKVAYKLQGLAAKVKQ
;
A
#
# COMPACT_ATOMS: atom_id res chain seq x y z
N MET A 1 24.72 8.49 13.76
CA MET A 1 23.39 9.13 13.57
C MET A 1 22.92 9.54 14.96
N ASN A 2 22.34 10.73 15.11
CA ASN A 2 22.02 11.32 16.41
C ASN A 2 20.77 10.72 17.11
N GLY A 3 20.55 9.43 17.03
CA GLY A 3 19.37 8.77 17.62
C GLY A 3 18.02 9.10 16.96
N HIS A 4 18.03 9.87 15.86
CA HIS A 4 16.81 10.17 15.10
C HIS A 4 16.30 8.94 14.38
N ASN A 5 15.05 8.54 14.67
CA ASN A 5 14.34 7.47 13.97
C ASN A 5 13.19 8.07 13.16
N PRO A 6 13.37 8.35 11.86
CA PRO A 6 12.36 8.99 11.03
C PRO A 6 11.14 8.09 10.76
N TYR A 7 11.24 6.80 11.02
CA TYR A 7 10.18 5.81 10.77
C TYR A 7 9.33 5.51 12.01
N GLY A 8 9.69 6.08 13.16
CA GLY A 8 9.00 5.86 14.44
C GLY A 8 9.01 4.40 14.83
N VAL A 9 7.82 3.81 15.02
CA VAL A 9 7.64 2.39 15.39
C VAL A 9 7.64 1.44 14.19
N LEU A 10 7.62 1.96 12.95
CA LEU A 10 7.53 1.13 11.76
C LEU A 10 8.85 0.42 11.46
N ARG A 11 8.75 -0.85 11.12
CA ARG A 11 9.90 -1.67 10.72
C ARG A 11 10.41 -1.27 9.35
N GLY A 12 11.73 -1.36 9.17
CA GLY A 12 12.40 -1.11 7.90
C GLY A 12 12.72 0.35 7.67
N GLU A 13 13.37 0.60 6.56
CA GLU A 13 13.85 1.91 6.10
C GLU A 13 13.78 1.97 4.58
N LYS A 14 14.24 3.05 3.98
CA LYS A 14 14.33 3.20 2.52
C LYS A 14 14.88 1.92 1.87
N TYR A 15 14.23 1.49 0.79
CA TYR A 15 14.46 0.23 0.06
C TYR A 15 13.96 -1.05 0.75
N SER A 16 13.39 -0.97 1.93
CA SER A 16 12.75 -2.11 2.58
C SER A 16 11.33 -2.35 2.04
N LEU A 17 10.88 -3.62 2.08
CA LEU A 17 9.47 -3.97 1.78
C LEU A 17 8.55 -3.75 2.99
N HIS A 18 9.10 -3.48 4.17
CA HIS A 18 8.32 -3.20 5.38
C HIS A 18 7.73 -1.78 5.37
N GLU A 19 6.77 -1.51 6.25
CA GLU A 19 6.02 -0.25 6.28
C GLU A 19 6.92 1.00 6.42
N GLY A 20 8.01 0.93 7.18
CA GLY A 20 8.98 2.03 7.29
C GLY A 20 9.68 2.41 5.97
N GLY A 21 9.73 1.49 5.01
CA GLY A 21 10.25 1.75 3.66
C GLY A 21 9.20 2.22 2.65
N ASN A 22 7.93 1.98 2.93
CA ASN A 22 6.85 2.17 1.95
C ASN A 22 5.82 3.23 2.37
N LYS A 23 5.55 3.36 3.66
CA LYS A 23 4.55 4.29 4.17
C LYS A 23 5.15 5.69 4.27
N VAL A 24 4.56 6.62 3.52
CA VAL A 24 4.96 8.03 3.52
C VAL A 24 3.79 8.92 3.90
N PRO A 25 4.01 10.06 4.57
CA PRO A 25 2.98 11.05 4.78
C PRO A 25 2.45 11.57 3.46
N PHE A 26 1.12 11.67 3.33
CA PHE A 26 0.46 12.31 2.20
C PHE A 26 -0.60 13.26 2.74
N ILE A 27 -0.48 14.54 2.44
CA ILE A 27 -1.39 15.59 2.88
C ILE A 27 -1.90 16.32 1.65
N CYS A 28 -3.23 16.41 1.53
CA CYS A 28 -3.89 17.17 0.48
C CYS A 28 -4.65 18.36 1.07
N VAL A 29 -4.41 19.55 0.54
CA VAL A 29 -5.14 20.77 0.90
C VAL A 29 -5.78 21.32 -0.35
N TRP A 30 -7.11 21.30 -0.39
CA TRP A 30 -7.90 21.79 -1.51
C TRP A 30 -9.20 22.43 -1.01
N PRO A 31 -9.18 23.71 -0.57
CA PRO A 31 -10.30 24.35 0.12
C PRO A 31 -11.61 24.38 -0.66
N SER A 32 -11.54 24.48 -1.99
CA SER A 32 -12.75 24.48 -2.84
C SER A 32 -13.35 23.08 -3.10
N GLY A 33 -12.58 22.02 -2.86
CA GLY A 33 -13.01 20.63 -3.08
C GLY A 33 -13.23 19.86 -1.79
N ILE A 34 -12.33 19.99 -0.83
CA ILE A 34 -12.38 19.28 0.45
C ILE A 34 -12.91 20.21 1.53
N ARG A 35 -14.16 20.02 1.93
CA ARG A 35 -14.91 20.96 2.79
C ARG A 35 -14.60 20.85 4.28
N HIS A 36 -14.09 19.72 4.74
CA HIS A 36 -13.72 19.47 6.12
C HIS A 36 -12.51 18.55 6.21
N PRO A 37 -11.65 18.70 7.23
CA PRO A 37 -10.50 17.83 7.40
C PRO A 37 -10.93 16.44 7.84
N PHE A 38 -10.24 15.40 7.31
CA PHE A 38 -10.40 14.02 7.74
C PHE A 38 -9.11 13.23 7.48
N VAL A 39 -9.02 12.03 8.04
CA VAL A 39 -7.92 11.11 7.81
C VAL A 39 -8.42 9.92 7.03
N GLN A 40 -7.97 9.80 5.79
CA GLN A 40 -8.29 8.64 4.95
C GLN A 40 -7.50 7.41 5.41
N LYS A 41 -8.22 6.32 5.72
CA LYS A 41 -7.63 5.05 6.19
C LYS A 41 -7.33 4.06 5.07
N GLN A 42 -7.96 4.24 3.91
CA GLN A 42 -7.72 3.38 2.75
C GLN A 42 -6.34 3.65 2.16
N PRO A 43 -5.59 2.61 1.79
CA PRO A 43 -4.28 2.80 1.19
C PRO A 43 -4.39 3.47 -0.19
N PHE A 44 -3.51 4.44 -0.42
CA PHE A 44 -3.32 5.15 -1.68
C PHE A 44 -1.86 5.02 -2.13
N THR A 45 -1.60 4.88 -3.41
CA THR A 45 -0.23 4.72 -3.93
C THR A 45 0.11 5.81 -4.94
N TYR A 46 1.38 6.20 -5.02
CA TYR A 46 1.85 7.17 -6.00
C TYR A 46 1.58 6.76 -7.45
N LEU A 47 1.54 5.46 -7.72
CA LEU A 47 1.17 4.93 -9.03
C LEU A 47 -0.19 5.44 -9.50
N ASP A 48 -1.11 5.68 -8.56
CA ASP A 48 -2.48 6.08 -8.83
C ASP A 48 -2.68 7.58 -9.02
N MET A 49 -1.64 8.39 -8.78
CA MET A 49 -1.70 9.84 -9.02
C MET A 49 -2.00 10.15 -10.48
N LEU A 50 -1.48 9.35 -11.41
CA LEU A 50 -1.68 9.57 -12.85
C LEU A 50 -3.16 9.49 -13.26
N ALA A 51 -3.92 8.54 -12.74
CA ALA A 51 -5.36 8.44 -13.03
C ALA A 51 -6.20 9.37 -12.13
N THR A 52 -5.77 9.58 -10.89
CA THR A 52 -6.53 10.31 -9.86
C THR A 52 -6.54 11.82 -10.10
N LEU A 53 -5.38 12.44 -10.36
CA LEU A 53 -5.30 13.90 -10.49
C LEU A 53 -6.15 14.45 -11.64
N PRO A 54 -6.11 13.88 -12.86
CA PRO A 54 -7.00 14.31 -13.92
C PRO A 54 -8.48 14.08 -13.60
N SER A 55 -8.81 12.99 -12.91
CA SER A 55 -10.19 12.73 -12.46
C SER A 55 -10.69 13.80 -11.50
N LEU A 56 -9.84 14.24 -10.55
CA LEU A 56 -10.18 15.32 -9.61
C LEU A 56 -10.53 16.65 -10.29
N VAL A 57 -9.95 16.93 -11.46
CA VAL A 57 -10.24 18.15 -12.24
C VAL A 57 -11.24 17.92 -13.38
N GLY A 58 -11.97 16.81 -13.35
CA GLY A 58 -13.02 16.50 -14.33
C GLY A 58 -12.53 16.10 -15.72
N LYS A 59 -11.25 15.68 -15.84
CA LYS A 59 -10.65 15.23 -17.11
C LYS A 59 -10.01 13.84 -16.95
N PRO A 60 -10.81 12.79 -16.70
CA PRO A 60 -10.28 11.45 -16.48
C PRO A 60 -9.49 10.94 -17.69
N ILE A 61 -8.38 10.26 -17.43
CA ILE A 61 -7.56 9.63 -18.46
C ILE A 61 -8.23 8.33 -18.92
N VAL A 62 -8.09 8.00 -20.21
CA VAL A 62 -8.55 6.73 -20.76
C VAL A 62 -7.69 5.59 -20.19
N ALA A 63 -8.32 4.51 -19.73
CA ALA A 63 -7.64 3.38 -19.08
C ALA A 63 -6.46 2.80 -19.89
N ALA A 64 -6.53 2.82 -21.22
CA ALA A 64 -5.45 2.39 -22.11
C ALA A 64 -4.16 3.23 -22.00
N GLN A 65 -4.22 4.41 -21.39
CA GLN A 65 -3.06 5.30 -21.21
C GLN A 65 -2.37 5.12 -19.86
N CYS A 66 -2.99 4.36 -18.94
CA CYS A 66 -2.50 4.18 -17.57
C CYS A 66 -2.86 2.79 -17.01
N ASN A 67 -2.35 1.73 -17.65
CA ASN A 67 -2.71 0.34 -17.36
C ASN A 67 -2.61 -0.05 -15.87
N ASP A 68 -1.60 0.46 -15.16
CA ASP A 68 -1.35 0.13 -13.76
C ASP A 68 -1.95 1.15 -12.78
N SER A 69 -2.28 2.35 -13.24
CA SER A 69 -2.85 3.42 -12.42
C SER A 69 -4.37 3.28 -12.33
N LYS A 70 -4.92 3.44 -11.14
CA LYS A 70 -6.36 3.41 -10.87
C LYS A 70 -6.83 4.72 -10.25
N ASP A 71 -8.03 5.14 -10.63
CA ASP A 71 -8.62 6.35 -10.08
C ASP A 71 -9.07 6.14 -8.62
N GLY A 72 -8.39 6.81 -7.70
CA GLY A 72 -8.69 6.87 -6.28
C GLY A 72 -9.34 8.18 -5.85
N SER A 73 -9.88 8.98 -6.78
CA SER A 73 -10.40 10.34 -6.51
C SER A 73 -11.47 10.39 -5.41
N LYS A 74 -12.29 9.35 -5.26
CA LYS A 74 -13.30 9.27 -4.20
C LYS A 74 -12.70 9.36 -2.79
N LEU A 75 -11.47 8.89 -2.60
CA LEU A 75 -10.78 8.95 -1.30
C LEU A 75 -10.51 10.38 -0.83
N PHE A 76 -10.52 11.36 -1.73
CA PHE A 76 -10.25 12.76 -1.41
C PHE A 76 -11.47 13.51 -0.87
N PHE A 77 -12.67 12.95 -1.02
CA PHE A 77 -13.93 13.61 -0.66
C PHE A 77 -14.72 12.88 0.42
N ASP A 78 -14.44 11.60 0.66
CA ASP A 78 -15.22 10.75 1.56
C ASP A 78 -14.26 9.90 2.42
N GLU A 79 -14.27 10.16 3.74
CA GLU A 79 -13.46 9.39 4.70
C GLU A 79 -13.86 7.92 4.78
N ASN A 80 -15.14 7.61 4.42
CA ASN A 80 -15.71 6.26 4.42
C ASN A 80 -15.67 5.61 3.03
N ALA A 81 -15.04 6.25 2.04
CA ALA A 81 -14.92 5.67 0.71
C ALA A 81 -14.31 4.27 0.78
N PRO A 82 -14.86 3.28 0.07
CA PRO A 82 -14.29 1.95 0.02
C PRO A 82 -12.94 1.95 -0.71
N SER A 83 -12.12 0.93 -0.46
CA SER A 83 -10.89 0.75 -1.23
C SER A 83 -11.19 0.63 -2.72
N TYR A 84 -10.46 1.37 -3.54
CA TYR A 84 -10.54 1.33 -5.00
C TYR A 84 -9.63 0.25 -5.61
N ARG A 85 -8.75 -0.33 -4.78
CA ARG A 85 -7.86 -1.44 -5.15
C ARG A 85 -8.13 -2.66 -4.29
N GLU A 86 -8.15 -3.83 -4.90
CA GLU A 86 -8.19 -5.08 -4.15
C GLU A 86 -6.87 -5.30 -3.41
N TYR A 87 -5.73 -5.02 -4.06
CA TYR A 87 -4.40 -5.14 -3.48
C TYR A 87 -3.43 -4.12 -4.05
N ILE A 88 -2.35 -3.87 -3.33
CA ILE A 88 -1.21 -3.04 -3.73
C ILE A 88 0.04 -3.91 -3.75
N VAL A 89 0.85 -3.73 -4.77
CA VAL A 89 2.17 -4.36 -4.90
C VAL A 89 3.22 -3.28 -4.69
N THR A 90 4.21 -3.57 -3.85
CA THR A 90 5.43 -2.77 -3.75
C THR A 90 6.65 -3.63 -4.08
N GLN A 91 7.67 -3.02 -4.67
CA GLN A 91 8.90 -3.68 -5.06
C GLN A 91 10.10 -2.94 -4.47
N ASN A 92 11.10 -3.69 -4.01
CA ASN A 92 12.37 -3.13 -3.59
C ASN A 92 13.38 -3.10 -4.75
N ASN A 93 14.56 -2.54 -4.50
CA ASN A 93 15.63 -2.48 -5.50
C ASN A 93 16.15 -3.84 -5.96
N GLY A 94 15.99 -4.88 -5.14
CA GLY A 94 16.40 -6.25 -5.46
C GLY A 94 15.39 -7.02 -6.30
N GLY A 95 14.26 -6.41 -6.65
CA GLY A 95 13.18 -7.08 -7.39
C GLY A 95 12.24 -7.92 -6.52
N ASP A 96 12.47 -7.97 -5.19
CA ASP A 96 11.52 -8.61 -4.28
C ASP A 96 10.25 -7.76 -4.17
N ILE A 97 9.11 -8.43 -3.99
CA ILE A 97 7.81 -7.77 -3.87
C ILE A 97 7.18 -8.00 -2.50
N SER A 98 6.28 -7.10 -2.11
CA SER A 98 5.26 -7.35 -1.11
C SER A 98 3.86 -7.07 -1.66
N ILE A 99 2.86 -7.75 -1.11
CA ILE A 99 1.45 -7.55 -1.46
C ILE A 99 0.68 -7.14 -0.23
N ARG A 100 -0.01 -6.01 -0.31
CA ARG A 100 -0.96 -5.54 0.70
C ARG A 100 -2.39 -5.71 0.19
N MET A 101 -3.22 -6.40 0.95
CA MET A 101 -4.66 -6.58 0.70
C MET A 101 -5.43 -6.28 1.99
N GLY A 102 -6.07 -5.12 2.03
CA GLY A 102 -6.69 -4.60 3.24
C GLY A 102 -5.66 -4.47 4.37
N ARG A 103 -5.92 -5.13 5.51
CA ARG A 103 -5.01 -5.17 6.67
C ARG A 103 -3.84 -6.14 6.53
N TRP A 104 -3.91 -7.05 5.57
CA TRP A 104 -2.90 -8.09 5.40
C TRP A 104 -1.77 -7.64 4.50
N LYS A 105 -0.54 -7.93 4.92
CA LYS A 105 0.67 -7.73 4.11
C LYS A 105 1.47 -9.01 4.04
N TYR A 106 1.75 -9.44 2.83
CA TYR A 106 2.46 -10.67 2.52
C TYR A 106 3.78 -10.37 1.80
N LEU A 107 4.84 -10.95 2.30
CA LEU A 107 6.16 -10.94 1.68
C LEU A 107 6.49 -12.37 1.22
N PRO A 108 6.58 -12.63 -0.09
CA PRO A 108 6.95 -13.95 -0.60
C PRO A 108 8.32 -14.41 -0.12
N ALA A 109 8.52 -15.73 -0.04
CA ALA A 109 9.84 -16.29 0.21
C ALA A 109 10.82 -15.90 -0.90
N THR A 110 12.07 -15.73 -0.50
CA THR A 110 13.21 -15.49 -1.40
C THR A 110 14.31 -16.51 -1.10
N LYS A 111 15.45 -16.42 -1.77
CA LYS A 111 16.63 -17.27 -1.44
C LYS A 111 17.15 -17.03 -0.02
N HIS A 112 16.86 -15.88 0.57
CA HIS A 112 17.44 -15.43 1.84
C HIS A 112 16.41 -15.18 2.94
N ARG A 113 15.10 -15.33 2.64
CA ARG A 113 14.01 -15.05 3.59
C ARG A 113 12.85 -16.01 3.37
N ASN A 114 12.31 -16.54 4.47
CA ASN A 114 11.04 -17.27 4.45
C ASN A 114 9.89 -16.32 4.11
N ALA A 115 8.75 -16.87 3.70
CA ALA A 115 7.54 -16.08 3.50
C ALA A 115 7.03 -15.52 4.84
N GLU A 116 6.49 -14.32 4.78
CA GLU A 116 5.99 -13.60 5.96
C GLU A 116 4.59 -13.04 5.68
N LEU A 117 3.72 -13.09 6.70
CA LEU A 117 2.38 -12.49 6.67
C LEU A 117 2.21 -11.65 7.93
N TYR A 118 1.73 -10.41 7.77
CA TYR A 118 1.50 -9.46 8.84
C TYR A 118 0.07 -8.93 8.83
N ASP A 119 -0.47 -8.69 10.02
CA ASP A 119 -1.75 -8.02 10.25
C ASP A 119 -1.50 -6.56 10.66
N LEU A 120 -1.49 -5.65 9.71
CA LEU A 120 -1.10 -4.26 9.93
C LEU A 120 -2.07 -3.46 10.82
N ASP A 121 -3.29 -3.94 11.04
CA ASP A 121 -4.23 -3.30 11.97
C ASP A 121 -3.83 -3.58 13.42
N ASN A 122 -3.30 -4.77 13.72
CA ASN A 122 -2.89 -5.18 15.06
C ASN A 122 -1.38 -5.11 15.28
N ASP A 123 -0.60 -5.18 14.20
CA ASP A 123 0.87 -5.16 14.22
C ASP A 123 1.42 -4.25 13.10
N PRO A 124 1.24 -2.92 13.22
CA PRO A 124 1.74 -1.97 12.22
C PRO A 124 3.28 -1.94 12.12
N SER A 125 3.96 -2.49 13.12
CA SER A 125 5.42 -2.59 13.18
C SER A 125 5.97 -3.87 12.55
N GLU A 126 5.11 -4.78 12.08
CA GLU A 126 5.48 -6.03 11.40
C GLU A 126 6.46 -6.90 12.22
N LEU A 127 6.18 -7.04 13.53
CA LEU A 127 7.04 -7.79 14.46
C LEU A 127 6.65 -9.27 14.54
N HIS A 128 5.39 -9.63 14.25
CA HIS A 128 4.84 -10.96 14.44
C HIS A 128 4.39 -11.56 13.12
N ASN A 129 5.16 -12.52 12.60
CA ASN A 129 4.74 -13.28 11.42
C ASN A 129 3.60 -14.23 11.78
N VAL A 130 2.40 -13.94 11.26
CA VAL A 130 1.17 -14.70 11.54
C VAL A 130 0.80 -15.69 10.41
N MET A 131 1.73 -16.01 9.53
CA MET A 131 1.50 -16.88 8.36
C MET A 131 0.86 -18.22 8.72
N TYR A 132 1.32 -18.85 9.81
CA TYR A 132 0.78 -20.15 10.26
C TYR A 132 -0.56 -20.03 10.97
N ALA A 133 -0.86 -18.87 11.57
CA ALA A 133 -2.15 -18.61 12.21
C ALA A 133 -3.27 -18.34 11.19
N TYR A 134 -2.91 -17.83 9.99
CA TYR A 134 -3.88 -17.48 8.94
C TYR A 134 -3.55 -18.13 7.59
N PRO A 135 -3.52 -19.48 7.49
CA PRO A 135 -3.05 -20.19 6.30
C PRO A 135 -3.90 -19.92 5.04
N LYS A 136 -5.21 -19.69 5.20
CA LYS A 136 -6.09 -19.35 4.06
C LYS A 136 -5.74 -18.01 3.44
N VAL A 137 -5.43 -17.02 4.28
CA VAL A 137 -5.00 -15.68 3.84
C VAL A 137 -3.64 -15.77 3.16
N ALA A 138 -2.69 -16.45 3.79
CA ALA A 138 -1.37 -16.67 3.25
C ALA A 138 -1.43 -17.33 1.86
N TYR A 139 -2.22 -18.37 1.69
CA TYR A 139 -2.41 -19.06 0.41
C TYR A 139 -3.00 -18.14 -0.68
N LYS A 140 -4.04 -17.35 -0.33
CA LYS A 140 -4.62 -16.36 -1.27
C LYS A 140 -3.56 -15.37 -1.75
N LEU A 141 -2.80 -14.78 -0.83
CA LEU A 141 -1.79 -13.76 -1.16
C LEU A 141 -0.58 -14.34 -1.88
N GLN A 142 -0.19 -15.58 -1.57
CA GLN A 142 0.82 -16.32 -2.33
C GLN A 142 0.40 -16.50 -3.79
N GLY A 143 -0.87 -16.87 -4.04
CA GLY A 143 -1.40 -16.99 -5.39
C GLY A 143 -1.40 -15.66 -6.15
N LEU A 144 -1.72 -14.55 -5.48
CA LEU A 144 -1.61 -13.20 -6.07
C LEU A 144 -0.15 -12.85 -6.40
N ALA A 145 0.79 -13.14 -5.49
CA ALA A 145 2.21 -12.88 -5.71
C ALA A 145 2.77 -13.65 -6.91
N ALA A 146 2.33 -14.89 -7.10
CA ALA A 146 2.74 -15.71 -8.26
C ALA A 146 2.24 -15.12 -9.59
N LYS A 147 1.04 -14.53 -9.62
CA LYS A 147 0.48 -13.88 -10.82
C LYS A 147 1.20 -12.57 -11.18
N VAL A 148 1.62 -11.81 -10.17
CA VAL A 148 2.32 -10.52 -10.38
C VAL A 148 3.73 -10.71 -10.93
N LYS A 149 4.37 -11.85 -10.66
CA LYS A 149 5.73 -12.17 -11.14
C LYS A 149 5.80 -12.76 -12.55
N GLN A 150 4.65 -13.00 -13.18
CA GLN A 150 4.55 -13.45 -14.57
C GLN A 150 4.53 -12.27 -15.54
#